data_96b08a6057fcdcfd7d907c70d32619f5
#
_entry.id   96b08a6057fcdcfd7d907c70d32619f5
#
_cell.length_a   1.000
_cell.length_b   1.000
_cell.length_c   1.000
_cell.angle_alpha   90.00
_cell.angle_beta   90.00
_cell.angle_gamma   90.00
#
_symmetry.space_group_name_H-M   'P 1'
#
loop_
_entity.id
_entity.type
_entity.pdbx_description
1 polymer ?
#
loop_
_entity_poly.entity_id
_entity_poly.type
_entity_poly.pdbx_seq_one_letter_code
_entity_poly.pdbx_strand_id
1 'polypeptide(L)'
;IDQKNLEIASKGLEESGVPVLAERLDVADEKQWQHVAKKASERFRKVHMVVNNAGVGGDSVSVDNQEKKGWQWTLDVNLMGVVYGAKTIVPLIKGHGEGGWIVNVASMAGMGGFLHGGAYNATKAAVVALSESWAEELTSQNINVSVLCPAFVKTRIYDSERNRPKEYKSQISGSESSNSFRRKTKKMIDNGIEVSIVGKRVVEALSNGELYIFTHPNYRSEIQKRFKAIDDAFKDSEKSIALKESPDK
;
A
#
# COMPACT_ATOMS: atom_id res chain seq x y z
N ILE A 1 -9.27 -6.33 10.76
CA ILE A 1 -9.59 -5.59 11.97
C ILE A 1 -11.11 -5.50 12.23
N ASP A 2 -11.93 -5.41 11.18
CA ASP A 2 -13.40 -5.33 11.25
C ASP A 2 -14.01 -6.74 11.19
N GLN A 3 -14.43 -7.26 12.35
CA GLN A 3 -14.92 -8.64 12.50
C GLN A 3 -16.16 -8.92 11.64
N LYS A 4 -17.11 -7.99 11.58
CA LYS A 4 -18.35 -8.16 10.79
C LYS A 4 -18.08 -8.28 9.29
N ASN A 5 -17.19 -7.44 8.77
CA ASN A 5 -16.82 -7.51 7.35
C ASN A 5 -15.96 -8.75 7.06
N LEU A 6 -15.15 -9.21 8.00
CA LEU A 6 -14.40 -10.45 7.89
C LEU A 6 -15.33 -11.66 7.71
N GLU A 7 -16.37 -11.78 8.53
CA GLU A 7 -17.35 -12.85 8.46
C GLU A 7 -18.12 -12.84 7.12
N ILE A 8 -18.53 -11.66 6.65
CA ILE A 8 -19.19 -11.53 5.33
C ILE A 8 -18.27 -11.98 4.20
N ALA A 9 -16.99 -11.56 4.24
CA ALA A 9 -16.02 -11.93 3.21
C ALA A 9 -15.69 -13.42 3.24
N SER A 10 -15.52 -14.01 4.43
CA SER A 10 -15.30 -15.45 4.60
C SER A 10 -16.41 -16.27 3.97
N LYS A 11 -17.65 -15.95 4.32
CA LYS A 11 -18.83 -16.64 3.78
C LYS A 11 -18.90 -16.58 2.25
N GLY A 12 -18.67 -15.40 1.66
CA GLY A 12 -18.66 -15.23 0.20
C GLY A 12 -17.57 -16.03 -0.50
N LEU A 13 -16.39 -16.20 0.14
CA LEU A 13 -15.31 -17.02 -0.40
C LEU A 13 -15.60 -18.53 -0.24
N GLU A 14 -16.15 -18.95 0.88
CA GLU A 14 -16.57 -20.35 1.13
C GLU A 14 -17.63 -20.80 0.11
N GLU A 15 -18.60 -19.94 -0.21
CA GLU A 15 -19.62 -20.19 -1.24
C GLU A 15 -19.01 -20.40 -2.66
N SER A 16 -17.81 -19.88 -2.91
CA SER A 16 -17.06 -20.12 -4.16
C SER A 16 -16.32 -21.45 -4.20
N GLY A 17 -16.38 -22.25 -3.12
CA GLY A 17 -15.71 -23.57 -3.00
C GLY A 17 -14.22 -23.52 -2.71
N VAL A 18 -13.65 -22.34 -2.41
CA VAL A 18 -12.24 -22.18 -2.05
C VAL A 18 -12.05 -22.41 -0.55
N PRO A 19 -11.06 -23.21 -0.12
CA PRO A 19 -10.74 -23.36 1.31
C PRO A 19 -10.32 -22.01 1.90
N VAL A 20 -10.96 -21.59 2.99
CA VAL A 20 -10.74 -20.31 3.66
C VAL A 20 -10.31 -20.50 5.11
N LEU A 21 -9.44 -19.62 5.59
CA LEU A 21 -9.13 -19.36 6.99
C LEU A 21 -9.29 -17.86 7.23
N ALA A 22 -10.33 -17.48 7.96
CA ALA A 22 -10.61 -16.08 8.27
C ALA A 22 -10.11 -15.76 9.68
N GLU A 23 -9.11 -14.88 9.78
CA GLU A 23 -8.51 -14.46 11.04
C GLU A 23 -8.53 -12.94 11.16
N ARG A 24 -8.94 -12.44 12.32
CA ARG A 24 -8.87 -11.02 12.62
C ARG A 24 -7.42 -10.62 12.84
N LEU A 25 -6.97 -9.63 12.09
CA LEU A 25 -5.61 -9.10 12.14
C LEU A 25 -5.64 -7.57 12.19
N ASP A 26 -4.98 -6.98 13.19
CA ASP A 26 -4.50 -5.61 13.11
C ASP A 26 -3.10 -5.63 12.51
N VAL A 27 -2.95 -5.09 11.29
CA VAL A 27 -1.66 -5.13 10.58
C VAL A 27 -0.57 -4.27 11.24
N ALA A 28 -0.96 -3.34 12.13
CA ALA A 28 -0.03 -2.56 12.93
C ALA A 28 0.57 -3.34 14.11
N ASP A 29 0.08 -4.55 14.39
CA ASP A 29 0.56 -5.41 15.47
C ASP A 29 1.36 -6.61 14.92
N GLU A 30 2.67 -6.57 15.08
CA GLU A 30 3.57 -7.62 14.61
C GLU A 30 3.29 -9.00 15.25
N LYS A 31 2.84 -9.04 16.50
CA LYS A 31 2.50 -10.33 17.17
C LYS A 31 1.27 -10.98 16.56
N GLN A 32 0.31 -10.18 16.14
CA GLN A 32 -0.86 -10.72 15.43
C GLN A 32 -0.48 -11.30 14.07
N TRP A 33 0.47 -10.69 13.35
CA TRP A 33 1.01 -11.27 12.12
C TRP A 33 1.61 -12.66 12.34
N GLN A 34 2.43 -12.82 13.40
CA GLN A 34 3.03 -14.12 13.75
C GLN A 34 1.96 -15.16 14.06
N HIS A 35 0.91 -14.77 14.80
CA HIS A 35 -0.21 -15.66 15.13
C HIS A 35 -0.96 -16.12 13.88
N VAL A 36 -1.33 -15.19 12.98
CA VAL A 36 -2.05 -15.50 11.75
C VAL A 36 -1.20 -16.36 10.81
N ALA A 37 0.08 -16.07 10.67
CA ALA A 37 1.01 -16.84 9.85
C ALA A 37 1.15 -18.29 10.36
N LYS A 38 1.22 -18.49 11.68
CA LYS A 38 1.23 -19.81 12.29
C LYS A 38 -0.05 -20.61 11.94
N LYS A 39 -1.22 -20.01 12.14
CA LYS A 39 -2.51 -20.65 11.80
C LYS A 39 -2.62 -20.98 10.31
N ALA A 40 -2.17 -20.08 9.44
CA ALA A 40 -2.15 -20.33 8.00
C ALA A 40 -1.27 -21.53 7.63
N SER A 41 -0.07 -21.62 8.23
CA SER A 41 0.85 -22.74 8.02
C SER A 41 0.29 -24.05 8.56
N GLU A 42 -0.37 -24.05 9.71
CA GLU A 42 -1.03 -25.22 10.28
C GLU A 42 -2.18 -25.72 9.37
N ARG A 43 -2.96 -24.79 8.81
CA ARG A 43 -4.13 -25.11 7.97
C ARG A 43 -3.78 -25.51 6.54
N PHE A 44 -2.81 -24.80 5.90
CA PHE A 44 -2.50 -24.93 4.48
C PHE A 44 -1.10 -25.50 4.20
N ARG A 45 -0.28 -25.71 5.22
CA ARG A 45 1.11 -26.22 5.19
C ARG A 45 2.11 -25.25 4.54
N LYS A 46 1.78 -24.69 3.38
CA LYS A 46 2.67 -23.76 2.64
C LYS A 46 1.96 -22.43 2.38
N VAL A 47 2.70 -21.34 2.48
CA VAL A 47 2.24 -20.01 2.13
C VAL A 47 3.09 -19.51 0.98
N HIS A 48 2.48 -19.26 -0.19
CA HIS A 48 3.19 -18.85 -1.40
C HIS A 48 3.06 -17.37 -1.72
N MET A 49 2.11 -16.66 -1.10
CA MET A 49 1.87 -15.26 -1.41
C MET A 49 1.44 -14.47 -0.19
N VAL A 50 1.89 -13.23 -0.11
CA VAL A 50 1.29 -12.22 0.76
C VAL A 50 0.80 -11.04 -0.07
N VAL A 51 -0.43 -10.60 0.21
CA VAL A 51 -0.99 -9.37 -0.37
C VAL A 51 -1.15 -8.35 0.76
N ASN A 52 -0.23 -7.41 0.85
CA ASN A 52 -0.26 -6.32 1.82
C ASN A 52 -1.22 -5.24 1.34
N ASN A 53 -2.52 -5.47 1.60
CA ASN A 53 -3.61 -4.64 1.08
C ASN A 53 -4.20 -3.67 2.10
N ALA A 54 -4.05 -3.93 3.39
CA ALA A 54 -4.61 -3.07 4.43
C ALA A 54 -4.08 -1.63 4.31
N GLY A 55 -4.98 -0.65 4.43
CA GLY A 55 -4.61 0.74 4.31
C GLY A 55 -5.70 1.70 4.77
N VAL A 56 -5.27 2.89 5.20
CA VAL A 56 -6.12 3.96 5.69
C VAL A 56 -5.76 5.27 4.99
N GLY A 57 -6.75 6.16 4.83
CA GLY A 57 -6.56 7.46 4.15
C GLY A 57 -5.78 8.49 4.95
N GLY A 58 -5.67 8.31 6.27
CA GLY A 58 -5.06 9.29 7.15
C GLY A 58 -5.87 10.59 7.28
N ASP A 59 -5.27 11.60 7.89
CA ASP A 59 -5.83 12.95 7.98
C ASP A 59 -5.50 13.74 6.70
N SER A 60 -6.54 14.33 6.10
CA SER A 60 -6.40 15.12 4.88
C SER A 60 -6.56 16.60 5.22
N VAL A 61 -5.47 17.21 5.65
CA VAL A 61 -5.39 18.61 6.10
C VAL A 61 -4.11 19.26 5.59
N SER A 62 -4.04 20.59 5.65
CA SER A 62 -2.83 21.36 5.31
C SER A 62 -1.66 20.98 6.22
N VAL A 63 -0.44 21.21 5.74
CA VAL A 63 0.80 20.77 6.39
C VAL A 63 0.95 21.33 7.83
N ASP A 64 0.50 22.53 8.07
CA ASP A 64 0.51 23.23 9.37
C ASP A 64 -0.53 22.71 10.37
N ASN A 65 -1.52 21.98 9.89
CA ASN A 65 -2.59 21.39 10.72
C ASN A 65 -2.46 19.88 10.92
N GLN A 66 -1.38 19.29 10.48
CA GLN A 66 -1.16 17.84 10.62
C GLN A 66 -0.77 17.48 12.05
N GLU A 67 -1.44 16.50 12.64
CA GLU A 67 -1.17 16.03 13.99
C GLU A 67 -0.37 14.73 14.02
N LYS A 68 0.52 14.60 15.03
CA LYS A 68 1.37 13.40 15.22
C LYS A 68 0.56 12.11 15.24
N LYS A 69 -0.60 12.09 15.90
CA LYS A 69 -1.44 10.88 16.01
C LYS A 69 -1.97 10.41 14.67
N GLY A 70 -2.35 11.33 13.78
CA GLY A 70 -2.79 11.01 12.43
C GLY A 70 -1.67 10.44 11.56
N TRP A 71 -0.48 11.02 11.68
CA TRP A 71 0.73 10.50 11.05
C TRP A 71 1.05 9.11 11.55
N GLN A 72 1.10 8.91 12.86
CA GLN A 72 1.46 7.63 13.46
C GLN A 72 0.52 6.52 12.99
N TRP A 73 -0.80 6.75 13.05
CA TRP A 73 -1.77 5.78 12.57
C TRP A 73 -1.56 5.40 11.10
N THR A 74 -1.31 6.39 10.26
CA THR A 74 -1.11 6.16 8.83
C THR A 74 0.19 5.40 8.57
N LEU A 75 1.27 5.73 9.28
CA LEU A 75 2.55 5.02 9.22
C LEU A 75 2.42 3.58 9.69
N ASP A 76 1.78 3.35 10.85
CA ASP A 76 1.68 2.02 11.44
C ASP A 76 0.86 1.07 10.56
N VAL A 77 -0.24 1.55 9.96
CA VAL A 77 -1.07 0.73 9.09
C VAL A 77 -0.47 0.59 7.68
N ASN A 78 -0.19 1.72 7.01
CA ASN A 78 0.13 1.72 5.57
C ASN A 78 1.57 1.32 5.27
N LEU A 79 2.50 1.49 6.20
CA LEU A 79 3.91 1.20 6.02
C LEU A 79 4.38 0.05 6.91
N MET A 80 4.24 0.19 8.24
CA MET A 80 4.70 -0.87 9.15
C MET A 80 3.92 -2.16 8.97
N GLY A 81 2.61 -2.09 8.68
CA GLY A 81 1.81 -3.26 8.33
C GLY A 81 2.35 -4.02 7.12
N VAL A 82 2.84 -3.32 6.09
CA VAL A 82 3.51 -3.92 4.91
C VAL A 82 4.84 -4.56 5.32
N VAL A 83 5.63 -3.87 6.14
CA VAL A 83 6.92 -4.39 6.65
C VAL A 83 6.71 -5.66 7.49
N TYR A 84 5.75 -5.66 8.41
CA TYR A 84 5.46 -6.82 9.26
C TYR A 84 4.94 -8.01 8.44
N GLY A 85 4.09 -7.73 7.42
CA GLY A 85 3.60 -8.75 6.50
C GLY A 85 4.74 -9.43 5.76
N ALA A 86 5.64 -8.67 5.15
CA ALA A 86 6.81 -9.21 4.44
C ALA A 86 7.75 -9.94 5.42
N LYS A 87 8.12 -9.31 6.55
CA LYS A 87 9.00 -9.91 7.58
C LYS A 87 8.49 -11.26 8.08
N THR A 88 7.18 -11.40 8.20
CA THR A 88 6.56 -12.63 8.74
C THR A 88 6.39 -13.71 7.66
N ILE A 89 6.03 -13.35 6.44
CA ILE A 89 5.65 -14.32 5.41
C ILE A 89 6.84 -14.75 4.53
N VAL A 90 7.81 -13.85 4.26
CA VAL A 90 8.98 -14.20 3.44
C VAL A 90 9.74 -15.43 3.96
N PRO A 91 10.00 -15.58 5.27
CA PRO A 91 10.65 -16.81 5.78
C PRO A 91 9.85 -18.09 5.49
N LEU A 92 8.53 -18.03 5.48
CA LEU A 92 7.67 -19.18 5.16
C LEU A 92 7.77 -19.56 3.67
N ILE A 93 7.80 -18.55 2.78
CA ILE A 93 7.99 -18.78 1.33
C ILE A 93 9.38 -19.37 1.09
N LYS A 94 10.42 -18.81 1.70
CA LYS A 94 11.81 -19.36 1.61
C LYS A 94 11.90 -20.80 2.12
N GLY A 95 11.19 -21.11 3.19
CA GLY A 95 11.27 -22.39 3.88
C GLY A 95 10.80 -23.59 3.06
N HIS A 96 9.87 -23.42 2.12
CA HIS A 96 9.43 -24.52 1.24
C HIS A 96 10.15 -24.56 -0.12
N GLY A 97 10.88 -23.51 -0.51
CA GLY A 97 11.73 -23.49 -1.69
C GLY A 97 11.02 -23.45 -3.05
N GLU A 98 9.68 -23.37 -3.09
CA GLU A 98 8.89 -23.36 -4.33
C GLU A 98 8.76 -21.97 -4.95
N GLY A 99 9.31 -20.93 -4.27
CA GLY A 99 9.12 -19.55 -4.66
C GLY A 99 7.77 -18.97 -4.28
N GLY A 100 7.50 -17.73 -4.68
CA GLY A 100 6.24 -17.08 -4.34
C GLY A 100 6.17 -15.61 -4.71
N TRP A 101 5.21 -14.89 -4.09
CA TRP A 101 4.92 -13.49 -4.39
C TRP A 101 4.72 -12.62 -3.15
N ILE A 102 5.18 -11.39 -3.27
CA ILE A 102 4.77 -10.28 -2.40
C ILE A 102 4.03 -9.27 -3.28
N VAL A 103 2.78 -8.98 -2.96
CA VAL A 103 1.99 -7.94 -3.62
C VAL A 103 1.73 -6.82 -2.62
N ASN A 104 2.33 -5.66 -2.83
CA ASN A 104 2.15 -4.50 -1.98
C ASN A 104 1.18 -3.50 -2.61
N VAL A 105 0.14 -3.10 -1.87
CA VAL A 105 -0.82 -2.11 -2.37
C VAL A 105 -0.39 -0.70 -1.98
N ALA A 106 0.25 -0.02 -2.92
CA ALA A 106 0.58 1.39 -2.83
C ALA A 106 -0.61 2.27 -3.28
N SER A 107 -0.37 3.20 -4.16
CA SER A 107 -1.35 4.11 -4.79
C SER A 107 -0.66 4.95 -5.86
N MET A 108 -1.41 5.55 -6.78
CA MET A 108 -0.91 6.66 -7.60
C MET A 108 -0.37 7.82 -6.74
N ALA A 109 -0.84 7.95 -5.49
CA ALA A 109 -0.30 8.87 -4.49
C ALA A 109 1.17 8.59 -4.09
N GLY A 110 1.66 7.37 -4.31
CA GLY A 110 3.07 7.02 -4.14
C GLY A 110 3.93 7.42 -5.33
N MET A 111 3.33 7.57 -6.50
CA MET A 111 4.01 7.98 -7.73
C MET A 111 4.08 9.51 -7.89
N GLY A 112 3.25 10.26 -7.15
CA GLY A 112 3.25 11.71 -7.11
C GLY A 112 2.33 12.22 -6.00
N GLY A 113 2.77 13.23 -5.24
CA GLY A 113 2.00 13.78 -4.13
C GLY A 113 0.76 14.53 -4.60
N PHE A 114 -0.30 14.49 -3.81
CA PHE A 114 -1.49 15.34 -3.97
C PHE A 114 -1.71 16.22 -2.73
N LEU A 115 -2.48 17.28 -2.91
CA LEU A 115 -2.76 18.24 -1.85
C LEU A 115 -3.39 17.57 -0.63
N HIS A 116 -2.94 18.00 0.55
CA HIS A 116 -3.43 17.54 1.86
C HIS A 116 -3.25 16.04 2.13
N GLY A 117 -2.46 15.33 1.31
CA GLY A 117 -2.21 13.91 1.45
C GLY A 117 -0.97 13.53 2.28
N GLY A 118 -0.38 14.45 3.06
CA GLY A 118 0.92 14.32 3.72
C GLY A 118 1.34 12.91 4.11
N ALA A 119 0.84 12.37 5.21
CA ALA A 119 1.20 11.03 5.69
C ALA A 119 0.82 9.92 4.70
N TYR A 120 -0.32 10.04 4.02
CA TYR A 120 -0.74 9.05 3.01
C TYR A 120 0.22 9.01 1.84
N ASN A 121 0.55 10.16 1.24
CA ASN A 121 1.51 10.24 0.13
C ASN A 121 2.86 9.66 0.53
N ALA A 122 3.37 10.05 1.71
CA ALA A 122 4.65 9.60 2.22
C ALA A 122 4.68 8.07 2.39
N THR A 123 3.64 7.48 3.01
CA THR A 123 3.57 6.03 3.21
C THR A 123 3.45 5.27 1.89
N LYS A 124 2.67 5.78 0.92
CA LYS A 124 2.51 5.12 -0.38
C LYS A 124 3.76 5.23 -1.25
N ALA A 125 4.51 6.33 -1.17
CA ALA A 125 5.83 6.46 -1.79
C ALA A 125 6.87 5.51 -1.16
N ALA A 126 6.86 5.38 0.16
CA ALA A 126 7.73 4.43 0.87
C ALA A 126 7.42 2.97 0.47
N VAL A 127 6.14 2.61 0.31
CA VAL A 127 5.75 1.26 -0.15
C VAL A 127 6.23 0.99 -1.58
N VAL A 128 6.23 1.98 -2.48
CA VAL A 128 6.82 1.84 -3.82
C VAL A 128 8.31 1.55 -3.70
N ALA A 129 9.07 2.39 -2.99
CA ALA A 129 10.51 2.23 -2.83
C ALA A 129 10.90 0.89 -2.15
N LEU A 130 10.14 0.45 -1.11
CA LEU A 130 10.34 -0.86 -0.50
C LEU A 130 10.11 -2.00 -1.50
N SER A 131 9.09 -1.89 -2.35
CA SER A 131 8.79 -2.92 -3.34
C SER A 131 9.87 -3.03 -4.39
N GLU A 132 10.44 -1.91 -4.83
CA GLU A 132 11.60 -1.86 -5.73
C GLU A 132 12.82 -2.55 -5.10
N SER A 133 13.15 -2.17 -3.86
CA SER A 133 14.27 -2.76 -3.11
C SER A 133 14.11 -4.27 -2.89
N TRP A 134 12.92 -4.71 -2.48
CA TRP A 134 12.64 -6.12 -2.23
C TRP A 134 12.61 -6.96 -3.52
N ALA A 135 12.23 -6.37 -4.65
CA ALA A 135 12.29 -7.04 -5.94
C ALA A 135 13.73 -7.45 -6.29
N GLU A 136 14.68 -6.54 -6.10
CA GLU A 136 16.10 -6.83 -6.29
C GLU A 136 16.62 -7.87 -5.27
N GLU A 137 16.29 -7.68 -3.98
CA GLU A 137 16.77 -8.56 -2.90
C GLU A 137 16.30 -10.00 -3.05
N LEU A 138 15.04 -10.21 -3.46
CA LEU A 138 14.36 -11.51 -3.41
C LEU A 138 14.39 -12.29 -4.73
N THR A 139 14.83 -11.67 -5.83
CA THR A 139 14.89 -12.31 -7.16
C THR A 139 15.67 -13.63 -7.15
N SER A 140 16.84 -13.66 -6.49
CA SER A 140 17.68 -14.87 -6.41
C SER A 140 17.04 -16.02 -5.63
N GLN A 141 15.95 -15.75 -4.91
CA GLN A 141 15.22 -16.70 -4.07
C GLN A 141 13.89 -17.14 -4.69
N ASN A 142 13.69 -16.83 -5.97
CA ASN A 142 12.46 -17.12 -6.71
C ASN A 142 11.21 -16.52 -6.04
N ILE A 143 11.35 -15.33 -5.42
CA ILE A 143 10.23 -14.60 -4.83
C ILE A 143 10.04 -13.30 -5.63
N ASN A 144 8.91 -13.22 -6.31
CA ASN A 144 8.55 -12.04 -7.09
C ASN A 144 7.92 -10.98 -6.19
N VAL A 145 8.15 -9.72 -6.52
CA VAL A 145 7.52 -8.59 -5.84
C VAL A 145 6.77 -7.75 -6.85
N SER A 146 5.54 -7.38 -6.50
CA SER A 146 4.73 -6.46 -7.31
C SER A 146 4.17 -5.34 -6.44
N VAL A 147 4.12 -4.13 -6.99
CA VAL A 147 3.51 -2.97 -6.35
C VAL A 147 2.31 -2.49 -7.15
N LEU A 148 1.13 -2.60 -6.55
CA LEU A 148 -0.13 -2.15 -7.12
C LEU A 148 -0.33 -0.66 -6.81
N CYS A 149 -0.43 0.15 -7.85
CA CYS A 149 -0.60 1.61 -7.78
C CYS A 149 -1.96 2.04 -8.37
N PRO A 150 -3.07 1.82 -7.67
CA PRO A 150 -4.39 2.23 -8.16
C PRO A 150 -4.61 3.72 -7.95
N ALA A 151 -5.48 4.32 -8.79
CA ALA A 151 -6.10 5.61 -8.50
C ALA A 151 -7.45 5.39 -7.80
N PHE A 152 -8.56 5.80 -8.41
CA PHE A 152 -9.87 5.70 -7.76
C PHE A 152 -10.55 4.36 -8.05
N VAL A 153 -10.74 3.57 -6.99
CA VAL A 153 -11.39 2.26 -7.01
C VAL A 153 -12.56 2.29 -6.04
N LYS A 154 -13.70 1.73 -6.39
CA LYS A 154 -14.90 1.67 -5.55
C LYS A 154 -14.69 0.86 -4.29
N THR A 155 -14.15 1.51 -3.25
CA THR A 155 -13.83 0.94 -1.95
C THR A 155 -14.31 1.85 -0.82
N ARG A 156 -14.11 1.43 0.42
CA ARG A 156 -14.43 2.23 1.61
C ARG A 156 -13.23 2.95 2.22
N ILE A 157 -12.15 3.17 1.46
CA ILE A 157 -10.95 3.84 1.98
C ILE A 157 -11.24 5.28 2.46
N TYR A 158 -12.18 5.98 1.81
CA TYR A 158 -12.62 7.31 2.23
C TYR A 158 -13.23 7.31 3.65
N ASP A 159 -13.65 6.15 4.14
CA ASP A 159 -14.29 5.93 5.44
C ASP A 159 -13.39 5.15 6.41
N SER A 160 -12.07 5.19 6.22
CA SER A 160 -11.12 4.48 7.06
C SER A 160 -11.16 4.91 8.52
N GLU A 161 -11.61 6.13 8.81
CA GLU A 161 -11.82 6.69 10.16
C GLU A 161 -12.69 5.79 11.06
N ARG A 162 -13.62 5.00 10.49
CA ARG A 162 -14.45 4.04 11.23
C ARG A 162 -13.62 2.99 12.00
N ASN A 163 -12.41 2.71 11.52
CA ASN A 163 -11.50 1.72 12.10
C ASN A 163 -10.37 2.35 12.91
N ARG A 164 -10.36 3.68 13.11
CA ARG A 164 -9.29 4.36 13.86
C ARG A 164 -9.37 4.02 15.34
N PRO A 165 -8.35 3.38 15.93
CA PRO A 165 -8.28 3.13 17.36
C PRO A 165 -8.28 4.42 18.18
N LYS A 166 -8.75 4.33 19.42
CA LYS A 166 -8.92 5.51 20.30
C LYS A 166 -7.60 6.24 20.56
N GLU A 167 -6.51 5.53 20.68
CA GLU A 167 -5.16 6.06 20.93
C GLU A 167 -4.66 6.97 19.81
N TYR A 168 -5.09 6.75 18.57
CA TYR A 168 -4.74 7.57 17.41
C TYR A 168 -5.71 8.72 17.15
N LYS A 169 -6.81 8.84 17.90
CA LYS A 169 -7.74 9.96 17.72
C LYS A 169 -7.07 11.28 18.00
N SER A 170 -7.27 12.24 17.12
CA SER A 170 -6.76 13.60 17.18
C SER A 170 -7.91 14.61 17.18
N GLN A 171 -7.62 15.89 17.44
CA GLN A 171 -8.63 16.96 17.37
C GLN A 171 -9.16 17.17 15.95
N ILE A 172 -8.33 16.85 14.94
CA ILE A 172 -8.69 16.96 13.52
C ILE A 172 -9.62 15.83 13.08
N SER A 173 -9.57 14.69 13.75
CA SER A 173 -10.42 13.54 13.45
C SER A 173 -11.90 13.94 13.56
N GLY A 174 -12.60 13.96 12.40
CA GLY A 174 -14.00 14.36 12.34
C GLY A 174 -14.25 15.86 12.20
N SER A 175 -13.20 16.70 12.06
CA SER A 175 -13.36 18.14 11.78
C SER A 175 -14.08 18.39 10.45
N GLU A 176 -14.69 19.60 10.29
CA GLU A 176 -15.41 19.92 9.03
C GLU A 176 -14.48 19.93 7.81
N SER A 177 -13.22 20.37 7.95
CA SER A 177 -12.23 20.32 6.88
C SER A 177 -11.94 18.88 6.43
N SER A 178 -11.72 17.98 7.39
CA SER A 178 -11.52 16.55 7.15
C SER A 178 -12.77 15.92 6.50
N ASN A 179 -13.96 16.23 6.98
CA ASN A 179 -15.22 15.73 6.44
C ASN A 179 -15.49 16.26 5.02
N SER A 180 -15.16 17.51 4.74
CA SER A 180 -15.30 18.10 3.39
C SER A 180 -14.41 17.39 2.37
N PHE A 181 -13.13 17.16 2.72
CA PHE A 181 -12.23 16.40 1.87
C PHE A 181 -12.72 14.95 1.68
N ARG A 182 -13.15 14.30 2.75
CA ARG A 182 -13.73 12.94 2.70
C ARG A 182 -14.93 12.85 1.74
N ARG A 183 -15.84 13.84 1.76
CA ARG A 183 -16.98 13.89 0.82
C ARG A 183 -16.52 14.01 -0.65
N LYS A 184 -15.51 14.86 -0.93
CA LYS A 184 -14.93 14.99 -2.28
C LYS A 184 -14.27 13.69 -2.73
N THR A 185 -13.45 13.09 -1.89
CA THR A 185 -12.78 11.82 -2.17
C THR A 185 -13.79 10.69 -2.39
N LYS A 186 -14.86 10.64 -1.58
CA LYS A 186 -15.95 9.68 -1.78
C LYS A 186 -16.55 9.79 -3.17
N LYS A 187 -16.88 11.00 -3.63
CA LYS A 187 -17.43 11.21 -4.98
C LYS A 187 -16.49 10.71 -6.09
N MET A 188 -15.18 10.90 -5.94
CA MET A 188 -14.20 10.39 -6.90
C MET A 188 -14.12 8.86 -6.87
N ILE A 189 -14.17 8.26 -5.70
CA ILE A 189 -14.17 6.80 -5.50
C ILE A 189 -15.44 6.16 -6.04
N ASP A 190 -16.61 6.76 -5.82
CA ASP A 190 -17.90 6.26 -6.33
C ASP A 190 -17.92 6.23 -7.87
N ASN A 191 -17.17 7.12 -8.53
CA ASN A 191 -16.99 7.14 -9.98
C ASN A 191 -15.75 6.33 -10.45
N GLY A 192 -15.06 5.66 -9.54
CA GLY A 192 -13.90 4.85 -9.85
C GLY A 192 -14.23 3.50 -10.50
N ILE A 193 -13.19 2.73 -10.80
CA ILE A 193 -13.33 1.39 -11.36
C ILE A 193 -13.78 0.38 -10.29
N GLU A 194 -14.40 -0.72 -10.74
CA GLU A 194 -14.81 -1.82 -9.86
C GLU A 194 -13.60 -2.58 -9.29
N VAL A 195 -13.73 -3.06 -8.06
CA VAL A 195 -12.69 -3.88 -7.40
C VAL A 195 -12.36 -5.14 -8.21
N SER A 196 -13.36 -5.75 -8.84
CA SER A 196 -13.18 -6.94 -9.67
C SER A 196 -12.27 -6.71 -10.87
N ILE A 197 -12.29 -5.50 -11.46
CA ILE A 197 -11.37 -5.11 -12.56
C ILE A 197 -9.95 -5.03 -12.04
N VAL A 198 -9.75 -4.45 -10.85
CA VAL A 198 -8.42 -4.41 -10.21
C VAL A 198 -7.90 -5.82 -9.93
N GLY A 199 -8.75 -6.70 -9.40
CA GLY A 199 -8.37 -8.10 -9.15
C GLY A 199 -7.92 -8.82 -10.42
N LYS A 200 -8.66 -8.69 -11.52
CA LYS A 200 -8.28 -9.26 -12.83
C LYS A 200 -6.93 -8.71 -13.32
N ARG A 201 -6.73 -7.38 -13.21
CA ARG A 201 -5.47 -6.75 -13.60
C ARG A 201 -4.28 -7.22 -12.77
N VAL A 202 -4.49 -7.45 -11.46
CA VAL A 202 -3.43 -8.03 -10.59
C VAL A 202 -3.07 -9.43 -11.07
N VAL A 203 -4.04 -10.31 -11.30
CA VAL A 203 -3.77 -11.67 -11.79
C VAL A 203 -3.01 -11.67 -13.11
N GLU A 204 -3.41 -10.83 -14.06
CA GLU A 204 -2.72 -10.63 -15.34
C GLU A 204 -1.26 -10.19 -15.13
N ALA A 205 -1.04 -9.19 -14.28
CA ALA A 205 0.30 -8.67 -13.98
C ALA A 205 1.21 -9.71 -13.33
N LEU A 206 0.69 -10.48 -12.38
CA LEU A 206 1.45 -11.56 -11.74
C LEU A 206 1.83 -12.64 -12.75
N SER A 207 0.94 -12.98 -13.67
CA SER A 207 1.24 -13.94 -14.74
C SER A 207 2.36 -13.46 -15.69
N ASN A 208 2.51 -12.14 -15.82
CA ASN A 208 3.53 -11.50 -16.64
C ASN A 208 4.81 -11.13 -15.86
N GLY A 209 4.87 -11.36 -14.54
CA GLY A 209 6.00 -10.97 -13.70
C GLY A 209 6.19 -9.46 -13.55
N GLU A 210 5.12 -8.67 -13.64
CA GLU A 210 5.23 -7.21 -13.59
C GLU A 210 5.52 -6.68 -12.18
N LEU A 211 6.55 -5.85 -12.04
CA LEU A 211 6.83 -5.14 -10.78
C LEU A 211 5.77 -4.06 -10.50
N TYR A 212 5.47 -3.20 -11.49
CA TYR A 212 4.51 -2.11 -11.32
C TYR A 212 3.16 -2.47 -11.93
N ILE A 213 2.11 -2.47 -11.11
CA ILE A 213 0.75 -2.76 -11.55
C ILE A 213 -0.07 -1.48 -11.53
N PHE A 214 -0.27 -0.87 -12.70
CA PHE A 214 -1.13 0.30 -12.84
C PHE A 214 -2.52 -0.11 -13.31
N THR A 215 -3.54 0.55 -12.76
CA THR A 215 -4.95 0.33 -13.10
C THR A 215 -5.59 1.48 -13.89
N HIS A 216 -4.89 2.61 -14.00
CA HIS A 216 -5.38 3.85 -14.61
C HIS A 216 -4.33 4.42 -15.56
N PRO A 217 -4.20 3.91 -16.79
CA PRO A 217 -3.15 4.32 -17.74
C PRO A 217 -3.23 5.79 -18.17
N ASN A 218 -4.38 6.44 -17.99
CA ASN A 218 -4.55 7.86 -18.25
C ASN A 218 -3.71 8.79 -17.35
N TYR A 219 -3.20 8.30 -16.22
CA TYR A 219 -2.28 9.07 -15.36
C TYR A 219 -0.82 9.09 -15.85
N ARG A 220 -0.49 8.36 -16.93
CA ARG A 220 0.87 8.27 -17.45
C ARG A 220 1.50 9.64 -17.71
N SER A 221 0.75 10.58 -18.28
CA SER A 221 1.25 11.91 -18.59
C SER A 221 1.70 12.70 -17.36
N GLU A 222 1.00 12.55 -16.23
CA GLU A 222 1.38 13.22 -14.98
C GLU A 222 2.67 12.64 -14.40
N ILE A 223 2.84 11.33 -14.51
CA ILE A 223 4.07 10.66 -14.08
C ILE A 223 5.25 11.07 -14.97
N GLN A 224 5.06 11.16 -16.28
CA GLN A 224 6.08 11.65 -17.21
C GLN A 224 6.52 13.08 -16.89
N LYS A 225 5.58 13.99 -16.55
CA LYS A 225 5.92 15.37 -16.13
C LYS A 225 6.80 15.36 -14.88
N ARG A 226 6.48 14.52 -13.88
CA ARG A 226 7.30 14.40 -12.66
C ARG A 226 8.71 13.92 -12.97
N PHE A 227 8.87 12.86 -13.76
CA PHE A 227 10.18 12.34 -14.14
C PHE A 227 10.98 13.35 -14.97
N LYS A 228 10.30 14.06 -15.88
CA LYS A 228 10.96 15.14 -16.63
C LYS A 228 11.49 16.24 -15.71
N ALA A 229 10.72 16.67 -14.72
CA ALA A 229 11.19 17.69 -13.76
C ALA A 229 12.40 17.22 -12.96
N ILE A 230 12.45 15.93 -12.58
CA ILE A 230 13.61 15.35 -11.90
C ILE A 230 14.83 15.32 -12.84
N ASP A 231 14.67 14.85 -14.07
CA ASP A 231 15.73 14.81 -15.08
C ASP A 231 16.27 16.21 -15.40
N ASP A 232 15.38 17.19 -15.56
CA ASP A 232 15.78 18.59 -15.78
C ASP A 232 16.60 19.13 -14.58
N ALA A 233 16.24 18.77 -13.34
CA ALA A 233 16.99 19.16 -12.15
C ALA A 233 18.41 18.52 -12.11
N PHE A 234 18.56 17.26 -12.54
CA PHE A 234 19.86 16.63 -12.72
C PHE A 234 20.72 17.39 -13.76
N LYS A 235 20.16 17.68 -14.95
CA LYS A 235 20.84 18.45 -15.99
C LYS A 235 21.26 19.83 -15.51
N ASP A 236 20.46 20.50 -14.68
CA ASP A 236 20.83 21.78 -14.10
C ASP A 236 21.95 21.65 -13.06
N SER A 237 21.99 20.53 -12.32
CA SER A 237 23.09 20.27 -11.39
C SER A 237 24.45 20.11 -12.09
N GLU A 238 24.50 19.57 -13.32
CA GLU A 238 25.72 19.46 -14.13
C GLU A 238 26.37 20.83 -14.43
N LYS A 239 25.56 21.89 -14.42
CA LYS A 239 26.02 23.26 -14.66
C LYS A 239 26.55 23.99 -13.41
N SER A 240 26.38 23.36 -12.23
CA SER A 240 26.74 23.93 -10.94
C SER A 240 28.25 24.21 -10.85
N ILE A 241 28.64 25.43 -10.55
CA ILE A 241 30.04 25.82 -10.33
C ILE A 241 30.57 25.09 -9.09
N ALA A 242 29.79 25.03 -8.00
CA ALA A 242 30.19 24.40 -6.77
C ALA A 242 30.49 22.88 -6.94
N LEU A 243 29.71 22.17 -7.78
CA LEU A 243 29.94 20.75 -8.04
C LEU A 243 31.15 20.50 -8.95
N LYS A 244 31.52 21.49 -9.82
CA LYS A 244 32.73 21.41 -10.67
C LYS A 244 34.02 21.53 -9.87
N GLU A 245 34.00 22.21 -8.74
CA GLU A 245 35.14 22.43 -7.84
C GLU A 245 35.30 21.28 -6.83
N SER A 246 34.39 20.26 -6.80
CA SER A 246 34.49 19.14 -5.91
C SER A 246 35.62 18.18 -6.35
N PRO A 247 36.49 17.75 -5.41
CA PRO A 247 37.58 16.81 -5.72
C PRO A 247 37.11 15.38 -5.98
N ASP A 248 35.83 15.05 -5.71
CA ASP A 248 35.24 13.70 -5.80
C ASP A 248 34.53 13.52 -7.15
N LYS A 249 35.20 13.68 -8.27
CA LYS A 249 34.72 13.33 -9.60
C LYS A 249 35.44 12.12 -10.13
#